data_48649d7a455a9156b8f66111a1444a58
#
_entry.id   48649d7a455a9156b8f66111a1444a58
#
_cell.length_a   1.000
_cell.length_b   1.000
_cell.length_c   1.000
_cell.angle_alpha   90.00
_cell.angle_beta   90.00
_cell.angle_gamma   90.00
#
_symmetry.space_group_name_H-M   'P 1'
#
loop_
_entity.id
_entity.type
_entity.pdbx_description
1 polymer ?
#
loop_
_entity_poly.entity_id
_entity_poly.type
_entity_poly.pdbx_seq_one_letter_code
_entity_poly.pdbx_strand_id
1 'polypeptide(L)'
;MSDRPSSQATNANPPAARQSNVLDEENWEVRKLPYRDDVSLLGFLQLCADRRFHRDLQERFQLDAGLVSPDDYWIHADAGGTPKMECQRTAPDYCYYDKGVRSMGWSAHGAVCGGFGPNVPDEVIEQALLVVARRKMEEYPRARHFIYFVTIKKEQDTEETVVRSMTPSY
;
A
#
# COMPACT_ATOMS: atom_id res chain seq x y z
N MET A 1 -32.52 32.24 62.56
CA MET A 1 -31.28 31.67 62.02
C MET A 1 -31.66 30.29 61.55
N SER A 2 -31.71 30.10 60.21
CA SER A 2 -32.28 28.94 59.59
C SER A 2 -31.23 28.40 58.65
N ASP A 3 -30.58 27.30 59.04
CA ASP A 3 -29.62 26.58 58.22
C ASP A 3 -30.37 25.58 57.35
N ARG A 4 -30.28 25.75 56.02
CA ARG A 4 -30.69 24.78 55.04
C ARG A 4 -29.43 23.95 54.58
N PRO A 5 -29.47 22.65 54.65
CA PRO A 5 -28.42 21.86 53.97
C PRO A 5 -28.72 21.76 52.45
N SER A 6 -27.74 22.12 51.64
CA SER A 6 -27.75 21.94 50.21
C SER A 6 -27.53 20.45 49.84
N SER A 7 -28.52 19.86 49.20
CA SER A 7 -28.41 18.54 48.61
C SER A 7 -27.64 18.64 47.28
N GLN A 8 -26.42 18.12 47.25
CA GLN A 8 -25.70 17.85 45.99
C GLN A 8 -26.24 16.56 45.38
N ALA A 9 -26.95 16.72 44.27
CA ALA A 9 -27.31 15.59 43.42
C ALA A 9 -26.07 15.18 42.60
N THR A 10 -25.52 14.03 42.93
CA THR A 10 -24.48 13.37 42.11
C THR A 10 -25.13 12.77 40.86
N ASN A 11 -24.97 13.42 39.72
CA ASN A 11 -25.27 12.84 38.39
C ASN A 11 -24.24 11.75 38.10
N ALA A 12 -24.52 10.52 38.51
CA ALA A 12 -23.78 9.35 38.03
C ALA A 12 -24.31 9.03 36.64
N ASN A 13 -23.52 9.30 35.62
CA ASN A 13 -23.76 8.77 34.27
C ASN A 13 -23.79 7.24 34.35
N PRO A 14 -24.81 6.59 33.76
CA PRO A 14 -24.81 5.13 33.66
C PRO A 14 -23.60 4.67 32.85
N PRO A 15 -22.94 3.56 33.23
CA PRO A 15 -21.81 3.02 32.48
C PRO A 15 -22.26 2.71 31.04
N ALA A 16 -21.51 3.25 30.07
CA ALA A 16 -21.72 2.95 28.66
C ALA A 16 -21.71 1.43 28.50
N ALA A 17 -22.82 0.87 28.01
CA ALA A 17 -22.91 -0.53 27.67
C ALA A 17 -21.78 -0.85 26.69
N ARG A 18 -20.82 -1.68 27.07
CA ARG A 18 -19.86 -2.27 26.15
C ARG A 18 -20.65 -3.06 25.13
N GLN A 19 -20.75 -2.53 23.92
CA GLN A 19 -21.18 -3.32 22.78
C GLN A 19 -20.15 -4.45 22.63
N SER A 20 -20.56 -5.66 22.94
CA SER A 20 -19.77 -6.84 22.64
C SER A 20 -19.71 -6.96 21.13
N ASN A 21 -18.52 -6.67 20.54
CA ASN A 21 -18.23 -7.01 19.14
C ASN A 21 -18.03 -8.52 19.03
N VAL A 22 -19.06 -9.29 19.35
CA VAL A 22 -19.10 -10.70 18.99
C VAL A 22 -19.49 -10.72 17.52
N LEU A 23 -18.55 -11.08 16.66
CA LEU A 23 -18.83 -11.46 15.28
C LEU A 23 -19.60 -12.79 15.33
N ASP A 24 -20.92 -12.72 15.32
CA ASP A 24 -21.77 -13.88 15.28
C ASP A 24 -21.65 -14.52 13.90
N GLU A 25 -21.23 -15.78 13.84
CA GLU A 25 -21.12 -16.53 12.58
C GLU A 25 -22.46 -16.60 11.83
N GLU A 26 -23.58 -16.50 12.53
CA GLU A 26 -24.94 -16.49 11.97
C GLU A 26 -25.27 -15.24 11.12
N ASN A 27 -24.48 -14.16 11.27
CA ASN A 27 -24.70 -12.93 10.53
C ASN A 27 -23.88 -12.80 9.24
N TRP A 28 -23.12 -13.81 8.86
CA TRP A 28 -22.35 -13.78 7.62
C TRP A 28 -23.23 -14.04 6.41
N GLU A 29 -23.25 -13.09 5.48
CA GLU A 29 -23.86 -13.30 4.16
C GLU A 29 -22.93 -14.17 3.30
N VAL A 30 -23.29 -15.43 3.11
CA VAL A 30 -22.49 -16.38 2.33
C VAL A 30 -22.90 -16.30 0.86
N ARG A 31 -21.99 -15.84 -0.01
CA ARG A 31 -22.14 -15.92 -1.47
C ARG A 31 -21.29 -17.05 -2.01
N LYS A 32 -21.92 -17.97 -2.74
CA LYS A 32 -21.21 -19.01 -3.48
C LYS A 32 -20.81 -18.47 -4.84
N LEU A 33 -19.50 -18.30 -5.07
CA LEU A 33 -18.94 -17.91 -6.35
C LEU A 33 -18.25 -19.12 -6.98
N PRO A 34 -18.24 -19.23 -8.34
CA PRO A 34 -17.46 -20.28 -8.99
C PRO A 34 -15.98 -20.12 -8.63
N TYR A 35 -15.36 -21.25 -8.30
CA TYR A 35 -13.92 -21.30 -8.07
C TYR A 35 -13.19 -21.04 -9.40
N ARG A 36 -12.19 -20.17 -9.38
CA ARG A 36 -11.34 -19.85 -10.53
C ARG A 36 -9.92 -20.29 -10.20
N ASP A 37 -9.43 -21.28 -10.90
CA ASP A 37 -8.07 -21.81 -10.79
C ASP A 37 -7.17 -21.40 -11.96
N ASP A 38 -7.72 -20.69 -12.95
CA ASP A 38 -7.09 -20.27 -14.20
C ASP A 38 -6.36 -18.91 -14.10
N VAL A 39 -6.25 -18.34 -12.90
CA VAL A 39 -5.58 -17.06 -12.72
C VAL A 39 -4.06 -17.25 -12.72
N SER A 40 -3.42 -16.94 -13.84
CA SER A 40 -1.96 -16.87 -13.91
C SER A 40 -1.48 -15.55 -13.32
N LEU A 41 -0.61 -15.62 -12.32
CA LEU A 41 0.03 -14.44 -11.74
C LEU A 41 1.33 -14.17 -12.49
N LEU A 42 1.39 -13.08 -13.25
CA LEU A 42 2.53 -12.71 -14.11
C LEU A 42 3.42 -11.64 -13.49
N GLY A 43 2.85 -10.84 -12.58
CA GLY A 43 3.54 -9.71 -11.97
C GLY A 43 3.27 -9.54 -10.47
N PHE A 44 4.11 -8.73 -9.86
CA PHE A 44 3.97 -8.23 -8.49
C PHE A 44 4.23 -6.73 -8.48
N LEU A 45 3.35 -5.95 -7.86
CA LEU A 45 3.51 -4.51 -7.71
C LEU A 45 3.37 -4.08 -6.26
N GLN A 46 4.43 -3.46 -5.72
CA GLN A 46 4.41 -2.83 -4.41
C GLN A 46 4.01 -1.36 -4.51
N LEU A 47 2.98 -0.99 -3.76
CA LEU A 47 2.46 0.37 -3.67
C LEU A 47 2.57 0.92 -2.23
N CYS A 48 2.46 2.24 -2.09
CA CYS A 48 2.11 2.84 -0.81
C CYS A 48 0.62 2.62 -0.52
N ALA A 49 0.23 2.59 0.76
CA ALA A 49 -1.19 2.55 1.16
C ALA A 49 -1.97 3.82 0.73
N ASP A 50 -1.27 4.89 0.40
CA ASP A 50 -1.87 6.11 -0.14
C ASP A 50 -2.40 5.89 -1.56
N ARG A 51 -3.71 5.92 -1.71
CA ARG A 51 -4.41 5.56 -2.95
C ARG A 51 -4.36 6.62 -4.05
N ARG A 52 -3.88 7.84 -3.76
CA ARG A 52 -3.82 8.93 -4.75
C ARG A 52 -3.10 8.55 -6.03
N PHE A 53 -2.09 7.68 -5.92
CA PHE A 53 -1.20 7.31 -7.03
C PHE A 53 -1.38 5.88 -7.54
N HIS A 54 -2.33 5.13 -6.99
CA HIS A 54 -2.49 3.70 -7.34
C HIS A 54 -2.79 3.49 -8.81
N ARG A 55 -3.70 4.30 -9.36
CA ARG A 55 -4.11 4.17 -10.76
C ARG A 55 -2.93 4.41 -11.70
N ASP A 56 -2.24 5.52 -11.54
CA ASP A 56 -1.14 5.91 -12.43
C ASP A 56 0.00 4.89 -12.39
N LEU A 57 0.32 4.38 -11.18
CA LEU A 57 1.36 3.36 -11.00
C LEU A 57 0.95 2.00 -11.57
N GLN A 58 -0.30 1.61 -11.44
CA GLN A 58 -0.81 0.36 -12.02
C GLN A 58 -0.81 0.42 -13.55
N GLU A 59 -1.33 1.48 -14.14
CA GLU A 59 -1.33 1.68 -15.59
C GLU A 59 0.10 1.69 -16.14
N ARG A 60 1.03 2.36 -15.45
CA ARG A 60 2.43 2.38 -15.84
C ARG A 60 3.09 1.01 -15.74
N PHE A 61 2.88 0.28 -14.65
CA PHE A 61 3.42 -1.06 -14.47
C PHE A 61 2.87 -2.05 -15.52
N GLN A 62 1.58 -2.01 -15.80
CA GLN A 62 0.97 -2.83 -16.85
C GLN A 62 1.67 -2.59 -18.20
N LEU A 63 1.85 -1.33 -18.58
CA LEU A 63 2.52 -0.96 -19.83
C LEU A 63 3.96 -1.47 -19.89
N ASP A 64 4.76 -1.21 -18.84
CA ASP A 64 6.18 -1.54 -18.80
C ASP A 64 6.44 -3.04 -18.72
N ALA A 65 5.60 -3.77 -17.99
CA ALA A 65 5.68 -5.21 -17.82
C ALA A 65 5.03 -6.00 -18.97
N GLY A 66 4.24 -5.33 -19.82
CA GLY A 66 3.50 -5.97 -20.90
C GLY A 66 2.30 -6.79 -20.40
N LEU A 67 1.66 -6.35 -19.31
CA LEU A 67 0.50 -7.00 -18.72
C LEU A 67 -0.79 -6.43 -19.34
N VAL A 68 -1.80 -7.28 -19.51
CA VAL A 68 -3.03 -6.91 -20.22
C VAL A 68 -4.16 -6.57 -19.27
N SER A 69 -4.12 -7.15 -18.07
CA SER A 69 -5.19 -7.02 -17.08
C SER A 69 -4.64 -6.67 -15.70
N PRO A 70 -5.37 -5.89 -14.89
CA PRO A 70 -5.05 -5.74 -13.47
C PRO A 70 -5.14 -7.06 -12.69
N ASP A 71 -5.79 -8.09 -13.23
CA ASP A 71 -5.84 -9.43 -12.62
C ASP A 71 -4.55 -10.25 -12.87
N ASP A 72 -3.66 -9.78 -13.77
CA ASP A 72 -2.43 -10.48 -14.12
C ASP A 72 -1.33 -10.33 -13.06
N TYR A 73 -1.50 -9.48 -12.06
CA TYR A 73 -0.47 -9.24 -11.06
C TYR A 73 -1.02 -9.02 -9.66
N TRP A 74 -0.19 -9.36 -8.68
CA TRP A 74 -0.48 -9.15 -7.28
C TRP A 74 -0.13 -7.70 -6.88
N ILE A 75 -1.06 -7.01 -6.24
CA ILE A 75 -0.84 -5.70 -5.65
C ILE A 75 -0.67 -5.88 -4.14
N HIS A 76 0.43 -5.36 -3.61
CA HIS A 76 0.65 -5.24 -2.18
C HIS A 76 0.83 -3.76 -1.83
N ALA A 77 0.13 -3.27 -0.81
CA ALA A 77 0.15 -1.86 -0.44
C ALA A 77 0.36 -1.67 1.06
N ASP A 78 1.45 -0.99 1.41
CA ASP A 78 1.81 -0.64 2.79
C ASP A 78 2.16 0.83 2.94
N ALA A 79 2.01 1.37 4.15
CA ALA A 79 2.37 2.75 4.44
C ALA A 79 3.87 3.00 4.18
N GLY A 80 4.19 3.89 3.23
CA GLY A 80 5.55 4.20 2.81
C GLY A 80 6.04 3.41 1.60
N GLY A 81 5.26 2.43 1.11
CA GLY A 81 5.61 1.64 -0.07
C GLY A 81 6.89 0.81 0.10
N THR A 82 7.61 0.61 -1.00
CA THR A 82 8.83 -0.22 -1.03
C THR A 82 9.89 0.16 0.03
N PRO A 83 10.18 1.43 0.32
CA PRO A 83 11.16 1.78 1.36
C PRO A 83 10.90 1.18 2.74
N LYS A 84 9.63 0.90 3.06
CA LYS A 84 9.23 0.30 4.35
C LYS A 84 9.15 -1.22 4.31
N MET A 85 9.39 -1.83 3.16
CA MET A 85 9.35 -3.28 2.96
C MET A 85 10.67 -4.00 3.23
N GLU A 86 11.67 -3.36 3.77
CA GLU A 86 13.01 -3.95 3.90
C GLU A 86 13.00 -5.35 4.54
N CYS A 87 12.14 -5.55 5.54
CA CYS A 87 12.01 -6.83 6.24
C CYS A 87 10.77 -7.65 5.81
N GLN A 88 9.93 -7.13 4.91
CA GLN A 88 8.73 -7.83 4.50
C GLN A 88 9.01 -8.65 3.22
N ARG A 89 8.92 -9.95 3.33
CA ARG A 89 9.23 -10.88 2.24
C ARG A 89 8.05 -11.76 1.83
N THR A 90 7.05 -11.93 2.68
CA THR A 90 6.00 -12.94 2.49
C THR A 90 5.29 -12.81 1.14
N ALA A 91 4.80 -11.62 0.78
CA ALA A 91 4.06 -11.45 -0.48
C ALA A 91 4.98 -11.56 -1.71
N PRO A 92 6.13 -10.85 -1.80
CA PRO A 92 7.01 -10.99 -2.95
C PRO A 92 7.64 -12.37 -3.05
N ASP A 93 8.00 -13.04 -1.93
CA ASP A 93 8.53 -14.42 -1.93
C ASP A 93 7.50 -15.39 -2.49
N TYR A 94 6.25 -15.33 -2.04
CA TYR A 94 5.17 -16.14 -2.58
C TYR A 94 4.97 -15.93 -4.09
N CYS A 95 4.94 -14.68 -4.53
CA CYS A 95 4.81 -14.38 -5.95
C CYS A 95 5.98 -14.93 -6.77
N TYR A 96 7.20 -14.75 -6.30
CA TYR A 96 8.40 -15.12 -7.04
C TYR A 96 8.69 -16.63 -7.01
N TYR A 97 8.68 -17.25 -5.81
CA TYR A 97 9.07 -18.65 -5.64
C TYR A 97 7.92 -19.62 -5.92
N ASP A 98 6.72 -19.32 -5.41
CA ASP A 98 5.59 -20.25 -5.50
C ASP A 98 4.76 -20.04 -6.79
N LYS A 99 4.61 -18.80 -7.25
CA LYS A 99 3.84 -18.47 -8.46
C LYS A 99 4.68 -18.24 -9.70
N GLY A 100 5.99 -18.17 -9.57
CA GLY A 100 6.88 -18.00 -10.69
C GLY A 100 6.84 -16.63 -11.37
N VAL A 101 6.39 -15.61 -10.67
CA VAL A 101 6.35 -14.22 -11.15
C VAL A 101 7.72 -13.77 -11.64
N ARG A 102 7.76 -13.09 -12.80
CA ARG A 102 8.99 -12.60 -13.42
C ARG A 102 8.98 -11.10 -13.74
N SER A 103 7.92 -10.37 -13.34
CA SER A 103 7.85 -8.91 -13.45
C SER A 103 7.53 -8.33 -12.08
N MET A 104 8.43 -7.53 -11.50
CA MET A 104 8.29 -6.99 -10.14
C MET A 104 8.45 -5.48 -10.14
N GLY A 105 7.40 -4.77 -9.70
CA GLY A 105 7.34 -3.33 -9.57
C GLY A 105 7.55 -2.88 -8.12
N TRP A 106 8.42 -1.90 -7.93
CA TRP A 106 8.78 -1.33 -6.63
C TRP A 106 8.50 0.17 -6.65
N SER A 107 7.63 0.65 -5.79
CA SER A 107 7.25 2.05 -5.82
C SER A 107 7.30 2.76 -4.47
N ALA A 108 7.47 4.07 -4.55
CA ALA A 108 7.25 5.03 -3.48
C ALA A 108 6.69 6.33 -4.06
N HIS A 109 6.20 7.21 -3.20
CA HIS A 109 5.72 8.52 -3.62
C HIS A 109 6.22 9.63 -2.71
N GLY A 110 6.40 10.80 -3.28
CA GLY A 110 6.61 12.07 -2.61
C GLY A 110 5.30 12.75 -2.22
N ALA A 111 5.27 14.07 -2.25
CA ALA A 111 4.11 14.90 -1.94
C ALA A 111 3.41 14.51 -0.62
N VAL A 112 4.17 14.47 0.47
CA VAL A 112 3.73 14.10 1.81
C VAL A 112 3.26 12.64 1.90
N CYS A 113 4.22 11.74 2.10
CA CYS A 113 3.93 10.34 2.35
C CYS A 113 3.69 10.07 3.84
N GLY A 114 2.48 9.62 4.21
CA GLY A 114 2.14 9.32 5.60
C GLY A 114 3.05 8.30 6.28
N GLY A 115 3.63 7.36 5.53
CA GLY A 115 4.57 6.37 6.03
C GLY A 115 5.95 6.94 6.41
N PHE A 116 6.29 8.13 5.91
CA PHE A 116 7.53 8.85 6.24
C PHE A 116 7.31 10.05 7.16
N GLY A 117 6.09 10.57 7.20
CA GLY A 117 5.74 11.77 7.93
C GLY A 117 5.72 13.05 7.08
N PRO A 118 5.20 14.17 7.63
CA PRO A 118 4.81 15.33 6.82
C PRO A 118 5.98 16.17 6.28
N ASN A 119 7.17 16.04 6.84
CA ASN A 119 8.30 16.93 6.54
C ASN A 119 9.50 16.21 5.91
N VAL A 120 9.30 15.02 5.37
CA VAL A 120 10.38 14.29 4.70
C VAL A 120 10.44 14.72 3.24
N PRO A 121 11.61 15.24 2.77
CA PRO A 121 11.77 15.62 1.36
C PRO A 121 11.59 14.44 0.41
N ASP A 122 11.09 14.72 -0.79
CA ASP A 122 10.88 13.72 -1.83
C ASP A 122 12.17 12.98 -2.21
N GLU A 123 13.30 13.69 -2.22
CA GLU A 123 14.62 13.13 -2.53
C GLU A 123 15.05 12.06 -1.51
N VAL A 124 14.71 12.25 -0.24
CA VAL A 124 15.01 11.27 0.82
C VAL A 124 14.20 10.00 0.62
N ILE A 125 12.92 10.14 0.27
CA ILE A 125 12.04 9.00 0.00
C ILE A 125 12.51 8.26 -1.25
N GLU A 126 12.88 8.98 -2.30
CA GLU A 126 13.40 8.40 -3.53
C GLU A 126 14.72 7.63 -3.29
N GLN A 127 15.65 8.20 -2.55
CA GLN A 127 16.89 7.49 -2.19
C GLN A 127 16.61 6.23 -1.37
N ALA A 128 15.70 6.28 -0.42
CA ALA A 128 15.27 5.10 0.34
C ALA A 128 14.66 4.04 -0.57
N LEU A 129 13.83 4.43 -1.56
CA LEU A 129 13.30 3.53 -2.58
C LEU A 129 14.42 2.81 -3.34
N LEU A 130 15.41 3.56 -3.83
CA LEU A 130 16.49 3.00 -4.63
C LEU A 130 17.35 2.02 -3.83
N VAL A 131 17.60 2.30 -2.55
CA VAL A 131 18.36 1.41 -1.66
C VAL A 131 17.63 0.07 -1.48
N VAL A 132 16.32 0.12 -1.16
CA VAL A 132 15.55 -1.11 -0.95
C VAL A 132 15.31 -1.85 -2.25
N ALA A 133 15.03 -1.15 -3.35
CA ALA A 133 14.85 -1.78 -4.66
C ALA A 133 16.08 -2.57 -5.10
N ARG A 134 17.30 -2.06 -4.89
CA ARG A 134 18.55 -2.81 -5.18
C ARG A 134 18.61 -4.13 -4.43
N ARG A 135 18.29 -4.14 -3.14
CA ARG A 135 18.24 -5.38 -2.36
C ARG A 135 17.20 -6.36 -2.89
N LYS A 136 16.02 -5.84 -3.30
CA LYS A 136 14.99 -6.67 -3.92
C LYS A 136 15.43 -7.26 -5.27
N MET A 137 16.23 -6.55 -6.03
CA MET A 137 16.83 -7.08 -7.25
C MET A 137 17.81 -8.24 -6.96
N GLU A 138 18.59 -8.14 -5.90
CA GLU A 138 19.49 -9.22 -5.44
C GLU A 138 18.70 -10.42 -4.89
N GLU A 139 17.59 -10.17 -4.19
CA GLU A 139 16.71 -11.23 -3.66
C GLU A 139 15.95 -11.98 -4.76
N TYR A 140 15.59 -11.30 -5.87
CA TYR A 140 14.79 -11.87 -6.98
C TYR A 140 15.50 -11.75 -8.34
N PRO A 141 16.67 -12.37 -8.52
CA PRO A 141 17.59 -12.06 -9.62
C PRO A 141 17.09 -12.51 -11.01
N ARG A 142 16.04 -13.35 -11.08
CA ARG A 142 15.46 -13.79 -12.36
C ARG A 142 14.22 -12.99 -12.77
N ALA A 143 13.84 -11.99 -11.99
CA ALA A 143 12.75 -11.10 -12.33
C ALA A 143 13.24 -9.89 -13.12
N ARG A 144 12.38 -9.36 -13.99
CA ARG A 144 12.52 -7.99 -14.52
C ARG A 144 12.03 -7.04 -13.45
N HIS A 145 12.83 -6.04 -13.13
CA HIS A 145 12.49 -5.07 -12.10
C HIS A 145 12.13 -3.72 -12.70
N PHE A 146 11.08 -3.12 -12.15
CA PHE A 146 10.59 -1.80 -12.53
C PHE A 146 10.52 -0.95 -11.27
N ILE A 147 11.11 0.22 -11.28
CA ILE A 147 11.18 1.12 -10.11
C ILE A 147 10.43 2.39 -10.47
N TYR A 148 9.51 2.80 -9.60
CA TYR A 148 8.65 3.96 -9.81
C TYR A 148 8.72 4.92 -8.63
N PHE A 149 8.98 6.17 -8.92
CA PHE A 149 8.80 7.26 -7.97
C PHE A 149 7.74 8.22 -8.52
N VAL A 150 6.71 8.47 -7.75
CA VAL A 150 5.61 9.35 -8.15
C VAL A 150 5.52 10.55 -7.20
N THR A 151 5.33 11.74 -7.76
CA THR A 151 5.14 12.97 -7.01
C THR A 151 4.14 13.89 -7.71
N ILE A 152 3.75 14.96 -7.02
CA ILE A 152 2.91 16.01 -7.57
C ILE A 152 3.79 17.21 -7.86
N LYS A 153 3.82 17.65 -9.11
CA LYS A 153 4.41 18.93 -9.49
C LYS A 153 3.33 20.00 -9.53
N LYS A 154 3.64 21.14 -8.96
CA LYS A 154 2.81 22.34 -9.03
C LYS A 154 3.46 23.32 -9.99
N GLU A 155 2.79 23.60 -11.10
CA GLU A 155 3.20 24.63 -12.05
C GLU A 155 2.07 25.65 -12.17
N GLN A 156 2.33 26.85 -11.66
CA GLN A 156 1.36 27.95 -11.60
C GLN A 156 0.06 27.52 -10.89
N ASP A 157 -1.04 27.36 -11.61
CA ASP A 157 -2.36 27.00 -11.08
C ASP A 157 -2.73 25.51 -11.33
N THR A 158 -1.81 24.71 -11.86
CA THR A 158 -2.04 23.29 -12.16
C THR A 158 -1.21 22.38 -11.27
N GLU A 159 -1.82 21.26 -10.88
CA GLU A 159 -1.13 20.17 -10.19
C GLU A 159 -1.08 18.97 -11.14
N GLU A 160 0.12 18.46 -11.40
CA GLU A 160 0.33 17.32 -12.28
C GLU A 160 0.99 16.16 -11.51
N THR A 161 0.47 14.96 -11.74
CA THR A 161 1.13 13.72 -11.26
C THR A 161 2.27 13.40 -12.21
N VAL A 162 3.48 13.29 -11.66
CA VAL A 162 4.68 12.91 -12.42
C VAL A 162 5.18 11.56 -11.94
N VAL A 163 5.16 10.57 -12.83
CA VAL A 163 5.72 9.24 -12.58
C VAL A 163 7.10 9.16 -13.23
N ARG A 164 8.14 9.01 -12.43
CA ARG A 164 9.47 8.66 -12.91
C ARG A 164 9.65 7.15 -12.83
N SER A 165 10.12 6.54 -13.90
CA SER A 165 10.33 5.10 -13.97
C SER A 165 11.78 4.79 -14.32
N MET A 166 12.29 3.69 -13.77
CA MET A 166 13.59 3.13 -14.10
C MET A 166 13.43 1.62 -14.30
N THR A 167 13.93 1.13 -15.42
CA THR A 167 14.07 -0.31 -15.68
C THR A 167 15.57 -0.60 -15.71
N PRO A 168 16.13 -1.20 -14.64
CA PRO A 168 17.54 -1.55 -14.61
C PRO A 168 17.88 -2.52 -15.75
N SER A 169 18.96 -2.24 -16.48
CA SER A 169 19.56 -3.20 -17.42
C SER A 169 20.54 -4.09 -16.65
N TYR A 170 20.47 -5.38 -16.88
CA TYR A 170 21.41 -6.38 -16.37
C TYR A 170 22.56 -6.61 -17.34
#